data_59dd32427deb672f910f08eb47b35252
#
_entry.id   59dd32427deb672f910f08eb47b35252
#
_cell.length_a   1.000
_cell.length_b   1.000
_cell.length_c   1.000
_cell.angle_alpha   90.00
_cell.angle_beta   90.00
_cell.angle_gamma   90.00
#
_symmetry.space_group_name_H-M   'P 1'
#
loop_
_entity.id
_entity.type
_entity.pdbx_description
1 polymer ?
#
loop_
_entity_poly.entity_id
_entity_poly.type
_entity_poly.pdbx_seq_one_letter_code
_entity_poly.pdbx_strand_id
1 'polypeptide(L)'
;EDPSLLNIDNIDTHSYDTSSVASSDSGDKSHLKRKKKLRDSFSIHGSVIRLSLLKGVSTQIVSAAAKVDAGLPTAITASSLIAVGTSHGLALIFDPNQALRLCLGNTAVGAQYGAISALSINSDCSRLLCGFAKGQITMWDLASGKLLRSIIDAHPPGTAILHIK
;
A
#
# COMPACT_ATOMS: atom_id res chain seq x y z
N GLU A 1 -24.60 0.62 5.71
CA GLU A 1 -23.23 0.80 5.19
C GLU A 1 -22.29 0.85 6.37
N ASP A 2 -21.25 0.05 6.35
CA ASP A 2 -20.25 0.02 7.43
C ASP A 2 -19.34 1.25 7.30
N PRO A 3 -19.35 2.21 8.25
CA PRO A 3 -18.56 3.44 8.14
C PRO A 3 -17.05 3.22 8.24
N SER A 4 -16.62 1.98 8.46
CA SER A 4 -15.19 1.62 8.55
C SER A 4 -14.52 1.40 7.19
N LEU A 5 -15.29 1.35 6.10
CA LEU A 5 -14.77 1.17 4.75
C LEU A 5 -14.96 2.45 3.93
N LEU A 6 -13.89 2.92 3.32
CA LEU A 6 -13.96 3.97 2.30
C LEU A 6 -14.28 3.35 0.94
N ASN A 7 -15.09 4.08 0.15
CA ASN A 7 -15.41 3.66 -1.21
C ASN A 7 -14.16 3.74 -2.09
N ILE A 8 -13.67 2.59 -2.52
CA ILE A 8 -12.48 2.46 -3.38
C ILE A 8 -12.76 2.87 -4.83
N ASP A 9 -14.02 3.03 -5.24
CA ASP A 9 -14.39 3.47 -6.60
C ASP A 9 -13.87 4.90 -6.90
N ASN A 10 -13.57 5.67 -5.86
CA ASN A 10 -12.96 6.98 -5.97
C ASN A 10 -11.44 6.95 -6.18
N ILE A 11 -10.81 5.77 -6.11
CA ILE A 11 -9.37 5.58 -6.28
C ILE A 11 -9.12 4.93 -7.64
N ASP A 12 -8.08 5.37 -8.36
CA ASP A 12 -7.71 4.77 -9.64
C ASP A 12 -7.17 3.34 -9.42
N THR A 13 -8.02 2.36 -9.69
CA THR A 13 -7.74 0.93 -9.48
C THR A 13 -7.31 0.19 -10.73
N HIS A 14 -6.98 0.92 -11.82
CA HIS A 14 -6.57 0.30 -13.08
C HIS A 14 -5.32 -0.57 -12.90
N SER A 15 -5.45 -1.84 -13.26
CA SER A 15 -4.31 -2.74 -13.38
C SER A 15 -3.42 -2.29 -14.53
N TYR A 16 -2.14 -2.15 -14.26
CA TYR A 16 -1.17 -1.89 -15.33
C TYR A 16 -0.86 -3.21 -16.05
N ASP A 17 -1.50 -3.40 -17.21
CA ASP A 17 -1.08 -4.44 -18.14
C ASP A 17 0.34 -4.15 -18.62
N THR A 18 1.26 -5.06 -18.36
CA THR A 18 2.64 -5.01 -18.82
C THR A 18 2.81 -5.57 -20.24
N SER A 19 1.76 -5.54 -21.05
CA SER A 19 1.83 -6.00 -22.44
C SER A 19 2.36 -4.90 -23.36
N SER A 20 3.63 -5.04 -23.69
CA SER A 20 4.31 -4.71 -24.95
C SER A 20 3.78 -3.52 -25.77
N VAL A 21 4.51 -2.41 -25.73
CA VAL A 21 4.51 -1.47 -26.85
C VAL A 21 5.46 -2.02 -27.92
N ALA A 22 4.87 -2.60 -28.96
CA ALA A 22 5.57 -2.86 -30.21
C ALA A 22 5.82 -1.52 -30.90
N SER A 23 7.08 -1.24 -31.20
CA SER A 23 7.53 -0.09 -31.96
C SER A 23 7.26 -0.30 -33.44
N SER A 24 6.59 0.63 -34.08
CA SER A 24 6.70 0.84 -35.53
C SER A 24 7.56 2.07 -35.80
N ASP A 25 8.64 1.81 -36.51
CA ASP A 25 9.67 2.73 -36.97
C ASP A 25 9.16 3.59 -38.13
N SER A 26 9.43 4.89 -38.12
CA SER A 26 9.76 5.66 -39.34
C SER A 26 10.43 6.97 -38.94
N GLY A 27 11.58 7.20 -39.55
CA GLY A 27 12.60 8.13 -39.14
C GLY A 27 12.28 9.61 -39.29
N ASP A 28 12.99 10.40 -38.53
CA ASP A 28 13.72 11.56 -39.06
C ASP A 28 14.87 11.98 -38.11
N LYS A 29 15.96 12.46 -38.73
CA LYS A 29 17.23 12.81 -38.10
C LYS A 29 17.15 14.24 -37.59
N SER A 30 17.31 14.48 -36.31
CA SER A 30 17.96 15.69 -35.81
C SER A 30 18.32 15.55 -34.33
N HIS A 31 19.55 15.92 -34.03
CA HIS A 31 20.20 16.12 -32.75
C HIS A 31 19.30 16.18 -31.51
N LEU A 32 19.32 15.13 -30.67
CA LEU A 32 18.86 15.25 -29.30
C LEU A 32 19.67 14.38 -28.37
N LYS A 33 20.19 15.07 -27.35
CA LYS A 33 20.93 14.56 -26.20
C LYS A 33 20.42 13.19 -25.73
N ARG A 34 21.29 12.21 -25.68
CA ARG A 34 21.10 10.93 -25.05
C ARG A 34 20.66 11.12 -23.60
N LYS A 35 19.37 11.11 -23.34
CA LYS A 35 18.87 10.75 -22.02
C LYS A 35 19.23 9.30 -21.79
N LYS A 36 20.22 9.06 -20.95
CA LYS A 36 20.63 7.76 -20.44
C LYS A 36 19.41 7.16 -19.76
N LYS A 37 18.73 6.23 -20.43
CA LYS A 37 17.69 5.41 -19.86
C LYS A 37 18.39 4.53 -18.83
N LEU A 38 18.25 4.87 -17.56
CA LEU A 38 18.73 4.05 -16.46
C LEU A 38 17.93 2.74 -16.52
N ARG A 39 18.48 1.75 -17.20
CA ARG A 39 18.07 0.36 -17.07
C ARG A 39 18.74 -0.15 -15.82
N ASP A 40 18.09 0.03 -14.68
CA ASP A 40 18.47 -0.65 -13.45
C ASP A 40 18.04 -2.12 -13.52
N SER A 41 18.70 -2.88 -14.36
CA SER A 41 18.78 -4.33 -14.18
C SER A 41 20.15 -4.63 -13.59
N PHE A 42 20.26 -4.59 -12.28
CA PHE A 42 21.38 -5.18 -11.57
C PHE A 42 21.29 -6.71 -11.72
N SER A 43 21.89 -7.25 -12.77
CA SER A 43 22.14 -8.67 -12.89
C SER A 43 23.43 -8.98 -12.12
N ILE A 44 23.31 -9.29 -10.85
CA ILE A 44 24.40 -9.90 -10.09
C ILE A 44 24.41 -11.37 -10.50
N HIS A 45 25.47 -11.82 -11.16
CA HIS A 45 25.70 -13.24 -11.52
C HIS A 45 25.55 -14.11 -10.26
N GLY A 46 24.55 -15.00 -10.25
CA GLY A 46 24.27 -15.92 -9.14
C GLY A 46 23.21 -15.49 -8.13
N SER A 47 22.59 -14.30 -8.26
CA SER A 47 21.49 -13.91 -7.39
C SER A 47 20.15 -14.44 -7.88
N VAL A 48 19.39 -15.12 -6.99
CA VAL A 48 18.00 -15.51 -7.21
C VAL A 48 17.02 -14.37 -6.91
N ILE A 49 17.52 -13.24 -6.41
CA ILE A 49 16.71 -12.06 -6.08
C ILE A 49 16.59 -11.15 -7.30
N ARG A 50 15.36 -10.86 -7.70
CA ARG A 50 15.04 -9.88 -8.74
C ARG A 50 14.34 -8.69 -8.11
N LEU A 51 14.85 -7.48 -8.39
CA LEU A 51 14.19 -6.24 -8.00
C LEU A 51 13.29 -5.73 -9.13
N SER A 52 12.06 -5.35 -8.80
CA SER A 52 11.13 -4.71 -9.72
C SER A 52 10.40 -3.58 -9.02
N LEU A 53 10.12 -2.49 -9.77
CA LEU A 53 9.36 -1.38 -9.24
C LEU A 53 7.86 -1.68 -9.32
N LEU A 54 7.15 -1.56 -8.19
CA LEU A 54 5.71 -1.76 -8.10
C LEU A 54 4.97 -0.46 -8.49
N LYS A 55 4.96 -0.16 -9.79
CA LYS A 55 4.39 1.10 -10.32
C LYS A 55 2.88 1.23 -10.03
N GLY A 56 2.13 0.13 -10.14
CA GLY A 56 0.70 0.11 -9.86
C GLY A 56 0.40 0.50 -8.41
N VAL A 57 1.13 -0.08 -7.45
CA VAL A 57 1.00 0.27 -6.02
C VAL A 57 1.32 1.75 -5.79
N SER A 58 2.46 2.23 -6.32
CA SER A 58 2.86 3.64 -6.15
C SER A 58 1.83 4.62 -6.68
N THR A 59 1.28 4.38 -7.87
CA THR A 59 0.26 5.25 -8.49
C THR A 59 -1.01 5.28 -7.65
N GLN A 60 -1.47 4.14 -7.17
CA GLN A 60 -2.70 4.05 -6.38
C GLN A 60 -2.55 4.66 -4.98
N ILE A 61 -1.35 4.59 -4.36
CA ILE A 61 -1.06 5.32 -3.11
C ILE A 61 -1.19 6.83 -3.33
N VAL A 62 -0.63 7.37 -4.41
CA VAL A 62 -0.75 8.79 -4.76
C VAL A 62 -2.21 9.17 -5.02
N SER A 63 -2.96 8.33 -5.74
CA SER A 63 -4.39 8.53 -5.99
C SER A 63 -5.20 8.52 -4.69
N ALA A 64 -4.93 7.59 -3.78
CA ALA A 64 -5.60 7.50 -2.47
C ALA A 64 -5.30 8.74 -1.60
N ALA A 65 -4.07 9.25 -1.61
CA ALA A 65 -3.72 10.46 -0.89
C ALA A 65 -4.51 11.67 -1.40
N ALA A 66 -4.71 11.77 -2.73
CA ALA A 66 -5.43 12.89 -3.35
C ALA A 66 -6.96 12.80 -3.23
N LYS A 67 -7.54 11.59 -3.36
CA LYS A 67 -8.99 11.40 -3.50
C LYS A 67 -9.72 11.07 -2.20
N VAL A 68 -9.07 10.39 -1.27
CA VAL A 68 -9.65 10.00 0.02
C VAL A 68 -8.86 10.49 1.24
N ASP A 69 -7.94 11.42 1.01
CA ASP A 69 -7.08 12.00 2.05
C ASP A 69 -6.35 10.93 2.88
N ALA A 70 -5.85 9.89 2.20
CA ALA A 70 -5.18 8.78 2.87
C ALA A 70 -3.85 9.19 3.53
N GLY A 71 -3.27 10.29 3.12
CA GLY A 71 -1.96 10.74 3.57
C GLY A 71 -0.80 10.00 2.90
N LEU A 72 0.38 10.06 3.51
CA LEU A 72 1.61 9.46 3.00
C LEU A 72 1.79 8.02 3.53
N PRO A 73 2.47 7.12 2.79
CA PRO A 73 2.78 5.78 3.28
C PRO A 73 3.74 5.85 4.48
N THR A 74 3.45 5.07 5.52
CA THR A 74 4.21 5.06 6.78
C THR A 74 4.70 3.68 7.19
N ALA A 75 3.99 2.62 6.77
CA ALA A 75 4.33 1.24 7.08
C ALA A 75 3.98 0.33 5.90
N ILE A 76 4.67 -0.80 5.77
CA ILE A 76 4.39 -1.80 4.74
C ILE A 76 4.60 -3.20 5.31
N THR A 77 3.73 -4.12 4.91
CA THR A 77 3.94 -5.57 5.08
C THR A 77 3.50 -6.29 3.81
N ALA A 78 4.11 -7.43 3.54
CA ALA A 78 3.80 -8.23 2.37
C ALA A 78 3.81 -9.72 2.69
N SER A 79 2.84 -10.43 2.08
CA SER A 79 2.74 -11.88 2.02
C SER A 79 2.21 -12.24 0.63
N SER A 80 1.09 -12.94 0.50
CA SER A 80 0.35 -13.06 -0.78
C SER A 80 -0.39 -11.76 -1.14
N LEU A 81 -0.56 -10.85 -0.19
CA LEU A 81 -1.09 -9.49 -0.37
C LEU A 81 -0.04 -8.48 0.08
N ILE A 82 -0.16 -7.25 -0.38
CA ILE A 82 0.66 -6.12 0.09
C ILE A 82 -0.26 -5.19 0.87
N ALA A 83 0.10 -4.85 2.11
CA ALA A 83 -0.60 -3.86 2.91
C ALA A 83 0.30 -2.65 3.15
N VAL A 84 -0.24 -1.46 2.89
CA VAL A 84 0.43 -0.17 3.10
C VAL A 84 -0.37 0.65 4.09
N GLY A 85 0.24 0.96 5.23
CA GLY A 85 -0.30 1.88 6.23
C GLY A 85 0.02 3.33 5.89
N THR A 86 -0.85 4.25 6.29
CA THR A 86 -0.71 5.66 5.95
C THR A 86 -0.65 6.56 7.17
N SER A 87 -0.20 7.80 6.96
CA SER A 87 -0.11 8.83 8.00
C SER A 87 -1.48 9.27 8.55
N HIS A 88 -2.55 9.07 7.77
CA HIS A 88 -3.91 9.37 8.19
C HIS A 88 -4.68 8.14 8.72
N GLY A 89 -3.94 7.06 9.07
CA GLY A 89 -4.47 5.90 9.77
C GLY A 89 -5.27 4.93 8.91
N LEU A 90 -5.11 4.98 7.59
CA LEU A 90 -5.74 4.07 6.64
C LEU A 90 -4.79 2.94 6.26
N ALA A 91 -5.31 1.74 5.99
CA ALA A 91 -4.55 0.64 5.42
C ALA A 91 -5.06 0.31 4.01
N LEU A 92 -4.17 0.40 3.04
CA LEU A 92 -4.43 0.10 1.62
C LEU A 92 -3.94 -1.31 1.33
N ILE A 93 -4.83 -2.17 0.81
CA ILE A 93 -4.54 -3.59 0.55
C ILE A 93 -4.51 -3.82 -0.96
N PHE A 94 -3.39 -4.32 -1.44
CA PHE A 94 -3.16 -4.62 -2.85
C PHE A 94 -3.01 -6.13 -3.07
N ASP A 95 -3.48 -6.59 -4.21
CA ASP A 95 -3.27 -7.96 -4.66
C ASP A 95 -1.90 -8.12 -5.37
N PRO A 96 -1.52 -9.37 -5.74
CA PRO A 96 -0.27 -9.62 -6.47
C PRO A 96 -0.18 -8.90 -7.84
N ASN A 97 -1.32 -8.52 -8.43
CA ASN A 97 -1.39 -7.76 -9.68
C ASN A 97 -1.28 -6.25 -9.45
N GLN A 98 -0.97 -5.83 -8.23
CA GLN A 98 -0.84 -4.44 -7.82
C GLN A 98 -2.17 -3.64 -7.89
N ALA A 99 -3.32 -4.32 -7.90
CA ALA A 99 -4.62 -3.68 -7.83
C ALA A 99 -5.04 -3.44 -6.38
N LEU A 100 -5.55 -2.25 -6.08
CA LEU A 100 -6.11 -1.92 -4.77
C LEU A 100 -7.42 -2.70 -4.57
N ARG A 101 -7.47 -3.50 -3.51
CA ARG A 101 -8.61 -4.38 -3.18
C ARG A 101 -9.46 -3.81 -2.04
N LEU A 102 -8.82 -3.26 -1.03
CA LEU A 102 -9.49 -2.70 0.15
C LEU A 102 -8.79 -1.43 0.60
N CYS A 103 -9.58 -0.50 1.12
CA CYS A 103 -9.12 0.65 1.88
C CYS A 103 -9.77 0.56 3.27
N LEU A 104 -8.99 0.19 4.28
CA LEU A 104 -9.46 -0.11 5.64
C LEU A 104 -9.26 1.09 6.55
N GLY A 105 -10.25 1.36 7.40
CA GLY A 105 -10.24 2.49 8.33
C GLY A 105 -10.92 3.72 7.76
N ASN A 106 -10.85 4.81 8.52
CA ASN A 106 -11.32 6.12 8.12
C ASN A 106 -10.45 7.22 8.75
N THR A 107 -10.52 8.42 8.21
CA THR A 107 -9.69 9.56 8.67
C THR A 107 -10.03 10.01 10.09
N ALA A 108 -11.25 9.77 10.59
CA ALA A 108 -11.61 10.08 11.97
C ALA A 108 -10.87 9.19 12.98
N VAL A 109 -10.76 7.88 12.70
CA VAL A 109 -9.96 6.94 13.50
C VAL A 109 -8.48 7.32 13.40
N GLY A 110 -8.01 7.67 12.20
CA GLY A 110 -6.65 8.15 11.99
C GLY A 110 -6.32 9.41 12.79
N ALA A 111 -7.24 10.38 12.87
CA ALA A 111 -7.08 11.56 13.71
C ALA A 111 -6.97 11.20 15.21
N GLN A 112 -7.71 10.18 15.64
CA GLN A 112 -7.70 9.70 17.02
C GLN A 112 -6.45 8.87 17.35
N TYR A 113 -6.06 7.90 16.49
CA TYR A 113 -5.00 6.92 16.75
C TYR A 113 -3.65 7.31 16.15
N GLY A 114 -3.64 8.27 15.21
CA GLY A 114 -2.45 8.70 14.47
C GLY A 114 -2.15 7.81 13.28
N ALA A 115 -0.93 7.95 12.78
CA ALA A 115 -0.43 7.16 11.65
C ALA A 115 -0.39 5.66 11.98
N ILE A 116 -0.55 4.81 10.97
CA ILE A 116 -0.22 3.39 11.10
C ILE A 116 1.30 3.27 11.15
N SER A 117 1.82 2.71 12.23
CA SER A 117 3.26 2.58 12.48
C SER A 117 3.79 1.15 12.31
N ALA A 118 2.91 0.15 12.37
CA ALA A 118 3.25 -1.26 12.16
C ALA A 118 2.09 -2.03 11.54
N LEU A 119 2.39 -3.02 10.71
CA LEU A 119 1.43 -3.89 10.05
C LEU A 119 1.87 -5.34 10.12
N SER A 120 0.92 -6.25 10.28
CA SER A 120 1.15 -7.70 10.17
C SER A 120 -0.03 -8.40 9.51
N ILE A 121 0.26 -9.19 8.48
CA ILE A 121 -0.72 -10.10 7.84
C ILE A 121 -0.43 -11.49 8.38
N ASN A 122 -1.48 -12.23 8.79
CA ASN A 122 -1.33 -13.62 9.20
C ASN A 122 -1.00 -14.55 8.02
N SER A 123 -0.59 -15.78 8.32
CA SER A 123 -0.05 -16.72 7.32
C SER A 123 -1.03 -17.11 6.21
N ASP A 124 -2.33 -17.14 6.49
CA ASP A 124 -3.38 -17.46 5.51
C ASP A 124 -3.96 -16.21 4.82
N CYS A 125 -3.42 -15.02 5.10
CA CYS A 125 -3.87 -13.75 4.56
C CYS A 125 -5.35 -13.41 4.83
N SER A 126 -5.93 -13.96 5.90
CA SER A 126 -7.31 -13.68 6.30
C SER A 126 -7.46 -12.49 7.24
N ARG A 127 -6.38 -12.11 7.94
CA ARG A 127 -6.39 -11.06 8.97
C ARG A 127 -5.23 -10.09 8.79
N LEU A 128 -5.51 -8.82 9.09
CA LEU A 128 -4.53 -7.75 9.19
C LEU A 128 -4.56 -7.15 10.58
N LEU A 129 -3.41 -7.02 11.21
CA LEU A 129 -3.20 -6.19 12.39
C LEU A 129 -2.57 -4.87 11.98
N CYS A 130 -3.14 -3.77 12.48
CA CYS A 130 -2.60 -2.43 12.33
C CYS A 130 -2.26 -1.87 13.70
N GLY A 131 -0.99 -1.55 13.93
CA GLY A 131 -0.52 -0.81 15.09
C GLY A 131 -0.40 0.67 14.77
N PHE A 132 -0.79 1.53 15.71
CA PHE A 132 -0.86 2.97 15.52
C PHE A 132 0.18 3.72 16.35
N ALA A 133 0.48 4.93 15.91
CA ALA A 133 1.47 5.81 16.53
C ALA A 133 1.13 6.21 17.98
N LYS A 134 -0.16 6.16 18.38
CA LYS A 134 -0.61 6.47 19.74
C LYS A 134 -0.86 5.23 20.61
N GLY A 135 -0.47 4.02 20.16
CA GLY A 135 -0.47 2.79 20.96
C GLY A 135 -1.68 1.87 20.79
N GLN A 136 -2.61 2.21 19.90
CA GLN A 136 -3.77 1.38 19.61
C GLN A 136 -3.42 0.29 18.61
N ILE A 137 -4.19 -0.82 18.62
CA ILE A 137 -4.11 -1.90 17.65
C ILE A 137 -5.52 -2.19 17.13
N THR A 138 -5.66 -2.37 15.82
CA THR A 138 -6.89 -2.83 15.19
C THR A 138 -6.66 -4.14 14.44
N MET A 139 -7.68 -5.00 14.42
CA MET A 139 -7.68 -6.25 13.66
C MET A 139 -8.80 -6.21 12.63
N TRP A 140 -8.46 -6.53 11.40
CA TRP A 140 -9.36 -6.49 10.24
C TRP A 140 -9.49 -7.85 9.59
N ASP A 141 -10.68 -8.15 9.08
CA ASP A 141 -10.94 -9.28 8.20
C ASP A 141 -10.65 -8.87 6.75
N LEU A 142 -9.68 -9.54 6.10
CA LEU A 142 -9.27 -9.18 4.73
C LEU A 142 -10.23 -9.70 3.66
N ALA A 143 -11.13 -10.64 3.99
CA ALA A 143 -12.13 -11.11 3.04
C ALA A 143 -13.30 -10.12 2.91
N SER A 144 -13.76 -9.56 4.03
CA SER A 144 -14.91 -8.65 4.07
C SER A 144 -14.55 -7.18 4.26
N GLY A 145 -13.31 -6.88 4.65
CA GLY A 145 -12.87 -5.54 5.03
C GLY A 145 -13.42 -5.06 6.38
N LYS A 146 -14.05 -5.93 7.17
CA LYS A 146 -14.66 -5.56 8.45
C LYS A 146 -13.63 -5.42 9.57
N LEU A 147 -13.83 -4.41 10.40
CA LEU A 147 -13.12 -4.29 11.67
C LEU A 147 -13.62 -5.36 12.64
N LEU A 148 -12.71 -6.24 13.08
CA LEU A 148 -13.04 -7.32 14.01
C LEU A 148 -12.81 -6.92 15.47
N ARG A 149 -11.75 -6.15 15.71
CA ARG A 149 -11.38 -5.76 17.08
C ARG A 149 -10.55 -4.48 17.09
N SER A 150 -10.78 -3.66 18.11
CA SER A 150 -9.90 -2.54 18.49
C SER A 150 -9.40 -2.76 19.91
N ILE A 151 -8.11 -2.58 20.12
CA ILE A 151 -7.44 -2.61 21.43
C ILE A 151 -6.90 -1.21 21.64
N ILE A 152 -7.56 -0.44 22.51
CA ILE A 152 -7.25 0.98 22.71
C ILE A 152 -6.23 1.21 23.83
N ASP A 153 -6.03 0.20 24.66
CA ASP A 153 -5.18 0.17 25.85
C ASP A 153 -4.04 -0.87 25.74
N ALA A 154 -3.66 -1.23 24.50
CA ALA A 154 -2.57 -2.19 24.27
C ALA A 154 -1.23 -1.70 24.84
N HIS A 155 -1.01 -0.40 24.81
CA HIS A 155 0.18 0.29 25.36
C HIS A 155 -0.23 1.61 26.04
N PRO A 156 0.63 2.17 26.90
CA PRO A 156 0.39 3.50 27.44
C PRO A 156 0.14 4.53 26.35
N PRO A 157 -0.77 5.49 26.56
CA PRO A 157 -1.09 6.51 25.58
C PRO A 157 0.16 7.24 25.06
N GLY A 158 0.26 7.39 23.72
CA GLY A 158 1.39 8.05 23.08
C GLY A 158 2.61 7.15 22.82
N THR A 159 2.54 5.85 23.15
CA THR A 159 3.59 4.87 22.82
C THR A 159 3.28 4.20 21.49
N ALA A 160 4.08 4.50 20.45
CA ALA A 160 3.87 3.93 19.12
C ALA A 160 4.12 2.41 19.09
N ILE A 161 3.29 1.69 18.34
CA ILE A 161 3.51 0.28 18.02
C ILE A 161 4.60 0.21 16.95
N LEU A 162 5.78 -0.26 17.27
CA LEU A 162 6.91 -0.31 16.34
C LEU A 162 7.00 -1.64 15.60
N HIS A 163 6.47 -2.71 16.18
CA HIS A 163 6.47 -4.05 15.58
C HIS A 163 5.26 -4.83 16.07
N ILE A 164 4.70 -5.66 15.17
CA ILE A 164 3.56 -6.53 15.45
C ILE A 164 3.70 -7.82 14.65
N LYS A 165 3.43 -8.94 15.28
CA LYS A 165 3.46 -10.29 14.65
C LYS A 165 2.18 -11.05 14.96
#